data_3429372708c922962e299ea992e5e91e
#
_entry.id   3429372708c922962e299ea992e5e91e
#
_cell.length_a   1.000
_cell.length_b   1.000
_cell.length_c   1.000
_cell.angle_alpha   90.00
_cell.angle_beta   90.00
_cell.angle_gamma   90.00
#
_symmetry.space_group_name_H-M   'P 1'
#
loop_
_entity.id
_entity.type
_entity.pdbx_description
1 polymer ?
#
loop_
_entity_poly.entity_id
_entity_poly.type
_entity_poly.pdbx_seq_one_letter_code
_entity_poly.pdbx_strand_id
1 'polypeptide(L)'
;MDLEALKQQLNEERARLSQEIAELTDSVPWKWWAKYQKIDEQNARVEVVDLFHFLISAAQVLGMSADDVFNADTKKNAVNFQRQESGYLAKDETDSKHI
;
A
#
# COMPACT_ATOMS: atom_id res chain seq x y z
N MET A 1 -2.52 -23.74 3.36
CA MET A 1 -3.49 -22.85 4.02
C MET A 1 -4.79 -22.89 3.23
N ASP A 2 -5.91 -23.11 3.88
CA ASP A 2 -7.19 -23.11 3.19
C ASP A 2 -7.68 -21.69 2.90
N LEU A 3 -8.71 -21.58 2.08
CA LEU A 3 -9.23 -20.29 1.63
C LEU A 3 -9.74 -19.43 2.80
N GLU A 4 -10.44 -20.03 3.75
CA GLU A 4 -11.00 -19.27 4.88
C GLU A 4 -9.90 -18.72 5.79
N ALA A 5 -8.86 -19.51 6.06
CA ALA A 5 -7.71 -19.04 6.84
C ALA A 5 -6.97 -17.92 6.11
N LEU A 6 -6.79 -18.03 4.81
CA LEU A 6 -6.15 -17.01 3.99
C LEU A 6 -6.96 -15.70 4.02
N LYS A 7 -8.27 -15.79 3.82
CA LYS A 7 -9.16 -14.63 3.89
C LYS A 7 -9.06 -13.93 5.24
N GLN A 8 -9.07 -14.71 6.32
CA GLN A 8 -8.99 -14.16 7.67
C GLN A 8 -7.68 -13.41 7.88
N GLN A 9 -6.56 -14.02 7.51
CA GLN A 9 -5.24 -13.39 7.68
C GLN A 9 -5.09 -12.12 6.85
N LEU A 10 -5.56 -12.14 5.61
CA LEU A 10 -5.52 -10.94 4.74
C LEU A 10 -6.41 -9.83 5.30
N ASN A 11 -7.58 -10.17 5.83
CA ASN A 11 -8.45 -9.16 6.46
C ASN A 11 -7.82 -8.54 7.70
N GLU A 12 -7.10 -9.33 8.49
CA GLU A 12 -6.38 -8.81 9.65
C GLU A 12 -5.28 -7.84 9.23
N GLU A 13 -4.48 -8.20 8.21
CA GLU A 13 -3.43 -7.31 7.69
C GLU A 13 -4.03 -6.04 7.08
N ARG A 14 -5.13 -6.18 6.34
CA ARG A 14 -5.82 -5.02 5.78
C ARG A 14 -6.30 -4.06 6.87
N ALA A 15 -6.85 -4.59 7.95
CA ALA A 15 -7.32 -3.76 9.06
C ALA A 15 -6.17 -3.00 9.71
N ARG A 16 -5.03 -3.65 9.89
CA ARG A 16 -3.82 -3.01 10.45
C ARG A 16 -3.30 -1.92 9.53
N LEU A 17 -3.25 -2.17 8.22
CA LEU A 17 -2.83 -1.16 7.24
C LEU A 17 -3.76 0.04 7.26
N SER A 18 -5.07 -0.17 7.34
CA SER A 18 -6.05 0.92 7.42
C SER A 18 -5.85 1.76 8.68
N GLN A 19 -5.53 1.13 9.81
CA GLN A 19 -5.26 1.83 11.05
C GLN A 19 -3.99 2.68 10.93
N GLU A 20 -2.92 2.13 10.35
CA GLU A 20 -1.66 2.87 10.17
C GLU A 20 -1.83 4.05 9.22
N ILE A 21 -2.65 3.90 8.18
CA ILE A 21 -2.97 5.02 7.28
C ILE A 21 -3.68 6.13 8.04
N ALA A 22 -4.63 5.78 8.90
CA ALA A 22 -5.33 6.77 9.75
C ALA A 22 -4.35 7.51 10.67
N GLU A 23 -3.42 6.79 11.28
CA GLU A 23 -2.40 7.37 12.14
C GLU A 23 -1.45 8.30 11.38
N LEU A 24 -1.06 7.90 10.15
CA LEU A 24 -0.25 8.75 9.29
C LEU A 24 -1.02 10.02 8.91
N THR A 25 -2.30 9.90 8.60
CA THR A 25 -3.16 11.04 8.29
C THR A 25 -3.16 12.05 9.45
N ASP A 26 -3.23 11.57 10.68
CA ASP A 26 -3.21 12.44 11.86
C ASP A 26 -1.86 13.13 12.07
N SER A 27 -0.79 12.59 11.49
CA SER A 27 0.57 13.14 11.62
C SER A 27 0.85 14.28 10.65
N VAL A 28 0.01 14.49 9.63
CA VAL A 28 0.22 15.49 8.59
C VAL A 28 -0.93 16.47 8.51
N PRO A 29 -0.70 17.73 8.09
CA PRO A 29 -1.75 18.76 8.02
C PRO A 29 -2.60 18.57 6.76
N TRP A 30 -3.67 17.78 6.87
CA TRP A 30 -4.58 17.53 5.74
C TRP A 30 -5.82 18.42 5.75
N LYS A 31 -6.15 19.02 6.91
CA LYS A 31 -7.33 19.90 7.04
C LYS A 31 -6.95 21.31 6.64
N TRP A 32 -7.10 21.62 5.37
CA TRP A 32 -6.70 22.94 4.82
C TRP A 32 -7.44 24.11 5.48
N TRP A 33 -8.63 23.88 6.02
CA TRP A 33 -9.44 24.90 6.70
C TRP A 33 -9.04 25.09 8.15
N ALA A 34 -8.17 24.27 8.69
CA ALA A 34 -7.78 24.38 10.08
C ALA A 34 -6.85 25.57 10.27
N LYS A 35 -7.07 26.28 11.37
CA LYS A 35 -6.28 27.46 11.74
C LYS A 35 -4.82 27.11 12.00
N TYR A 36 -4.57 25.90 12.47
CA TYR A 36 -3.27 25.43 12.88
C TYR A 36 -2.93 24.17 12.11
N GLN A 37 -1.82 24.25 11.37
CA GLN A 37 -1.35 23.11 10.58
C GLN A 37 0.08 22.81 10.97
N LYS A 38 0.25 21.71 11.68
CA LYS A 38 1.54 21.25 12.14
C LYS A 38 1.78 19.84 11.65
N ILE A 39 2.96 19.60 11.08
CA ILE A 39 3.40 18.27 10.72
C ILE A 39 4.30 17.72 11.84
N ASP A 40 4.07 16.48 12.25
CA ASP A 40 4.96 15.73 13.11
C ASP A 40 5.78 14.79 12.24
N GLU A 41 6.92 15.30 11.73
CA GLU A 41 7.75 14.56 10.78
C GLU A 41 8.26 13.24 11.35
N GLN A 42 8.68 13.24 12.61
CA GLN A 42 9.21 12.02 13.22
C GLN A 42 8.13 10.97 13.36
N ASN A 43 6.93 11.35 13.80
CA ASN A 43 5.81 10.42 13.88
C ASN A 43 5.39 9.93 12.49
N ALA A 44 5.36 10.83 11.50
CA ALA A 44 5.04 10.44 10.13
C ALA A 44 6.02 9.39 9.60
N ARG A 45 7.31 9.54 9.89
CA ARG A 45 8.32 8.56 9.49
C ARG A 45 8.08 7.20 10.13
N VAL A 46 7.74 7.19 11.41
CA VAL A 46 7.41 5.95 12.13
C VAL A 46 6.21 5.26 11.49
N GLU A 47 5.16 6.02 11.18
CA GLU A 47 3.96 5.46 10.56
C GLU A 47 4.24 4.88 9.17
N VAL A 48 5.11 5.52 8.38
CA VAL A 48 5.52 4.98 7.08
C VAL A 48 6.25 3.65 7.25
N VAL A 49 7.14 3.53 8.23
CA VAL A 49 7.83 2.26 8.51
C VAL A 49 6.83 1.19 8.93
N ASP A 50 5.86 1.54 9.77
CA ASP A 50 4.81 0.60 10.19
C ASP A 50 3.99 0.10 8.99
N LEU A 51 3.68 0.99 8.04
CA LEU A 51 3.00 0.59 6.80
C LEU A 51 3.80 -0.43 6.00
N PHE A 52 5.10 -0.21 5.86
CA PHE A 52 5.99 -1.18 5.21
C PHE A 52 5.98 -2.53 5.93
N HIS A 53 6.02 -2.51 7.24
CA HIS A 53 5.99 -3.73 8.04
C HIS A 53 4.73 -4.55 7.74
N PHE A 54 3.56 -3.92 7.76
CA PHE A 54 2.29 -4.61 7.50
C PHE A 54 2.15 -5.03 6.04
N LEU A 55 2.70 -4.26 5.10
CA LEU A 55 2.73 -4.66 3.69
C LEU A 55 3.57 -5.92 3.49
N ILE A 56 4.73 -6.00 4.16
CA ILE A 56 5.57 -7.19 4.11
C ILE A 56 4.83 -8.39 4.70
N SER A 57 4.13 -8.19 5.83
CA SER A 57 3.33 -9.25 6.44
C SER A 57 2.25 -9.76 5.47
N ALA A 58 1.55 -8.86 4.78
CA ALA A 58 0.54 -9.24 3.80
C ALA A 58 1.15 -10.02 2.64
N ALA A 59 2.31 -9.60 2.15
CA ALA A 59 3.02 -10.31 1.08
C ALA A 59 3.39 -11.74 1.52
N GLN A 60 3.85 -11.89 2.77
CA GLN A 60 4.18 -13.20 3.33
C GLN A 60 2.95 -14.10 3.45
N VAL A 61 1.80 -13.55 3.83
CA VAL A 61 0.55 -14.31 3.88
C VAL A 61 0.20 -14.85 2.48
N LEU A 62 0.50 -14.09 1.44
CA LEU A 62 0.28 -14.50 0.05
C LEU A 62 1.40 -15.38 -0.50
N GLY A 63 2.39 -15.74 0.31
CA GLY A 63 3.49 -16.62 -0.08
C GLY A 63 4.52 -15.95 -0.98
N MET A 64 4.57 -14.62 -0.99
CA MET A 64 5.53 -13.89 -1.82
C MET A 64 6.88 -13.75 -1.12
N SER A 65 7.95 -14.02 -1.86
CA SER A 65 9.31 -13.73 -1.43
C SER A 65 9.67 -12.27 -1.73
N ALA A 66 10.81 -11.82 -1.23
CA ALA A 66 11.33 -10.48 -1.56
C ALA A 66 11.55 -10.34 -3.08
N ASP A 67 12.08 -11.38 -3.73
CA ASP A 67 12.27 -11.37 -5.18
C ASP A 67 10.96 -11.31 -5.94
N ASP A 68 9.93 -12.02 -5.46
CA ASP A 68 8.60 -11.98 -6.07
C ASP A 68 8.05 -10.54 -6.05
N VAL A 69 8.14 -9.87 -4.90
CA VAL A 69 7.67 -8.50 -4.74
C VAL A 69 8.46 -7.55 -5.66
N PHE A 70 9.78 -7.66 -5.66
CA PHE A 70 10.64 -6.82 -6.49
C PHE A 70 10.32 -6.98 -7.97
N ASN A 71 10.20 -8.22 -8.44
CA ASN A 71 9.91 -8.49 -9.85
C ASN A 71 8.53 -7.99 -10.26
N ALA A 72 7.53 -8.19 -9.41
CA ALA A 72 6.18 -7.71 -9.67
C ALA A 72 6.13 -6.17 -9.70
N ASP A 73 6.82 -5.51 -8.76
CA ASP A 73 6.87 -4.05 -8.70
C ASP A 73 7.55 -3.48 -9.94
N THR A 74 8.63 -4.10 -10.40
CA THR A 74 9.33 -3.69 -11.62
C THR A 74 8.40 -3.75 -12.83
N LYS A 75 7.63 -4.83 -12.96
CA LYS A 75 6.63 -4.97 -14.05
C LYS A 75 5.55 -3.91 -13.95
N LYS A 76 5.04 -3.65 -12.75
CA LYS A 76 4.01 -2.62 -12.55
C LYS A 76 4.54 -1.22 -12.88
N ASN A 77 5.77 -0.93 -12.53
CA ASN A 77 6.38 0.36 -12.87
C ASN A 77 6.44 0.57 -14.39
N ALA A 78 6.82 -0.45 -15.15
CA ALA A 78 6.84 -0.37 -16.61
C ALA A 78 5.44 -0.12 -17.17
N VAL A 79 4.44 -0.83 -16.67
CA VAL A 79 3.04 -0.66 -17.10
C VAL A 79 2.54 0.74 -16.76
N ASN A 80 2.80 1.22 -15.55
CA ASN A 80 2.37 2.54 -15.11
C ASN A 80 3.02 3.65 -15.96
N PHE A 81 4.28 3.50 -16.31
CA PHE A 81 4.98 4.46 -17.18
C PHE A 81 4.31 4.51 -18.56
N GLN A 82 4.01 3.36 -19.16
CA GLN A 82 3.33 3.30 -20.45
C GLN A 82 1.95 3.94 -20.39
N ARG A 83 1.21 3.72 -19.30
CA ARG A 83 -0.11 4.32 -19.10
C ARG A 83 -0.06 5.83 -19.01
N GLN A 84 0.94 6.36 -18.33
CA GLN A 84 1.14 7.81 -18.24
C GLN A 84 1.40 8.41 -19.62
N GLU A 85 2.23 7.76 -20.43
CA GLU A 85 2.54 8.24 -21.79
C GLU A 85 1.31 8.17 -22.72
N SER A 86 0.48 7.12 -22.57
CA SER A 86 -0.69 6.92 -23.41
C SER A 86 -1.96 7.63 -22.92
N GLY A 87 -1.90 8.31 -21.78
CA GLY A 87 -3.06 8.99 -21.21
C GLY A 87 -4.08 8.07 -20.56
N TYR A 88 -3.64 6.94 -20.00
CA TYR A 88 -4.52 6.00 -19.31
C TYR A 88 -5.18 6.65 -18.09
N LEU A 89 -6.51 6.53 -17.99
CA LEU A 89 -7.29 7.19 -16.94
C LEU A 89 -8.01 6.25 -15.99
N ALA A 90 -8.13 4.96 -16.33
CA ALA A 90 -8.88 4.00 -15.53
C ALA A 90 -8.26 2.60 -15.65
N LYS A 91 -8.52 1.74 -14.64
CA LYS A 91 -8.13 0.33 -14.70
C LYS A 91 -8.90 -0.37 -15.81
N ASP A 92 -8.25 -1.30 -16.49
CA ASP A 92 -8.90 -2.20 -17.42
C ASP A 92 -8.96 -3.63 -16.87
N GLU A 93 -9.63 -4.53 -17.58
CA GLU A 93 -9.83 -5.91 -17.14
C GLU A 93 -8.54 -6.75 -17.13
N THR A 94 -7.46 -6.26 -17.71
CA THR A 94 -6.18 -6.97 -17.77
C THR A 94 -5.21 -6.55 -16.67
N ASP A 95 -5.58 -5.60 -15.81
CA ASP A 95 -4.69 -5.06 -14.78
C ASP A 95 -4.12 -6.13 -13.85
N SER A 96 -4.91 -7.14 -13.48
CA SER A 96 -4.45 -8.21 -12.62
C SER A 96 -3.40 -9.12 -13.25
N LYS A 97 -3.16 -9.01 -14.55
CA LYS A 97 -2.21 -9.85 -15.30
C LYS A 97 -0.83 -9.23 -15.46
N HIS A 98 -0.60 -8.03 -14.90
CA HIS A 98 0.64 -7.28 -15.10
C HIS A 98 1.75 -7.60 -14.09
N ILE A 99 1.55 -8.61 -13.25
CA ILE A 99 2.59 -9.05 -12.32
C ILE A 99 2.88 -10.55 -12.38
#